data_2996c4a2854027854bc43e96e21714a9
#
_entry.id   2996c4a2854027854bc43e96e21714a9
#
_cell.length_a   1.000
_cell.length_b   1.000
_cell.length_c   1.000
_cell.angle_alpha   90.00
_cell.angle_beta   90.00
_cell.angle_gamma   90.00
#
_symmetry.space_group_name_H-M   'P 1'
#
loop_
_entity.id
_entity.type
_entity.pdbx_description
1 polymer ?
#
loop_
_entity_poly.entity_id
_entity_poly.type
_entity_poly.pdbx_seq_one_letter_code
_entity_poly.pdbx_strand_id
1 'polypeptide(L)'
;MPDLRFVNADKLPPYIFSEINHLKSKARSLGEDIIDLGMGNPDQATPQVIVDKLTETVKNPLTHRYSQSAGIPKLRLAIADWYKRKHGVDLCIDKEVVTCMGSKEGIAHLSLATLSPNDSVIVQSPTYPIHSYGVVIAGANLKSVPLKE
;
A
#
# COMPACT_ATOMS: atom_id res chain seq x y z
N MET A 1 -15.05 23.27 22.70
CA MET A 1 -15.19 22.11 21.81
C MET A 1 -14.75 20.89 22.60
N PRO A 2 -15.40 19.71 22.49
CA PRO A 2 -14.90 18.53 23.16
C PRO A 2 -13.49 18.23 22.67
N ASP A 3 -12.61 17.87 23.60
CA ASP A 3 -11.21 17.47 23.30
C ASP A 3 -11.24 16.11 22.59
N LEU A 4 -11.29 16.13 21.26
CA LEU A 4 -11.34 14.93 20.42
C LEU A 4 -9.93 14.33 20.36
N ARG A 5 -9.72 13.20 21.03
CA ARG A 5 -8.48 12.44 20.98
C ARG A 5 -8.58 11.28 19.99
N PHE A 6 -7.65 11.23 19.07
CA PHE A 6 -7.52 10.15 18.08
C PHE A 6 -6.41 9.17 18.49
N VAL A 7 -6.69 8.37 19.50
CA VAL A 7 -5.70 7.57 20.26
C VAL A 7 -4.71 6.79 19.38
N ASN A 8 -5.16 6.23 18.26
CA ASN A 8 -4.26 5.48 17.37
C ASN A 8 -3.52 6.42 16.40
N ALA A 9 -4.15 7.49 15.94
CA ALA A 9 -3.51 8.47 15.09
C ALA A 9 -2.40 9.22 15.82
N ASP A 10 -2.62 9.55 17.10
CA ASP A 10 -1.64 10.26 17.93
C ASP A 10 -0.36 9.44 18.20
N LYS A 11 -0.41 8.11 17.98
CA LYS A 11 0.75 7.21 18.09
C LYS A 11 1.58 7.15 16.81
N LEU A 12 1.07 7.66 15.70
CA LEU A 12 1.81 7.63 14.43
C LEU A 12 2.95 8.65 14.47
N PRO A 13 4.18 8.26 14.09
CA PRO A 13 5.26 9.21 13.93
C PRO A 13 4.97 10.17 12.77
N PRO A 14 5.60 11.35 12.73
CA PRO A 14 5.52 12.25 11.58
C PRO A 14 5.83 11.53 10.27
N TYR A 15 5.07 11.85 9.22
CA TYR A 15 5.27 11.20 7.93
C TYR A 15 6.52 11.78 7.25
N ILE A 16 7.60 11.01 7.24
CA ILE A 16 8.95 11.43 6.82
C ILE A 16 8.97 12.06 5.42
N PHE A 17 8.16 11.57 4.48
CA PHE A 17 8.10 12.15 3.12
C PHE A 17 7.49 13.55 3.10
N SER A 18 6.59 13.88 4.05
CA SER A 18 6.06 15.23 4.20
C SER A 18 7.16 16.21 4.64
N GLU A 19 7.98 15.81 5.60
CA GLU A 19 9.11 16.62 6.08
C GLU A 19 10.16 16.84 4.98
N ILE A 20 10.53 15.77 4.27
CA ILE A 20 11.46 15.84 3.13
C ILE A 20 10.93 16.77 2.05
N ASN A 21 9.65 16.66 1.70
CA ASN A 21 9.03 17.53 0.70
C ASN A 21 9.02 19.00 1.13
N HIS A 22 8.78 19.27 2.42
CA HIS A 22 8.88 20.63 2.96
C HIS A 22 10.29 21.18 2.84
N LEU A 23 11.31 20.41 3.22
CA LEU A 23 12.73 20.80 3.09
C LEU A 23 13.11 21.07 1.63
N LYS A 24 12.74 20.20 0.70
CA LYS A 24 12.97 20.38 -0.75
C LYS A 24 12.30 21.66 -1.27
N SER A 25 11.05 21.90 -0.88
CA SER A 25 10.31 23.09 -1.28
C SER A 25 11.00 24.36 -0.78
N LYS A 26 11.44 24.37 0.47
CA LYS A 26 12.17 25.48 1.08
C LYS A 26 13.50 25.74 0.36
N ALA A 27 14.30 24.72 0.09
CA ALA A 27 15.58 24.85 -0.60
C ALA A 27 15.40 25.42 -2.02
N ARG A 28 14.41 24.88 -2.77
CA ARG A 28 14.05 25.42 -4.10
C ARG A 28 13.63 26.89 -4.07
N SER A 29 12.89 27.31 -3.04
CA SER A 29 12.49 28.72 -2.89
C SER A 29 13.67 29.66 -2.63
N LEU A 30 14.79 29.12 -2.15
CA LEU A 30 16.06 29.84 -1.97
C LEU A 30 16.96 29.81 -3.21
N GLY A 31 16.50 29.21 -4.30
CA GLY A 31 17.24 29.11 -5.57
C GLY A 31 18.25 27.96 -5.62
N GLU A 32 18.20 27.03 -4.67
CA GLU A 32 19.09 25.87 -4.68
C GLU A 32 18.68 24.86 -5.75
N ASP A 33 19.66 24.31 -6.49
CA ASP A 33 19.48 23.22 -7.43
C ASP A 33 19.47 21.88 -6.68
N ILE A 34 18.27 21.31 -6.54
CA ILE A 34 18.04 20.09 -5.77
C ILE A 34 17.93 18.87 -6.67
N ILE A 35 18.86 17.93 -6.51
CA ILE A 35 18.78 16.58 -7.08
C ILE A 35 18.01 15.71 -6.09
N ASP A 36 16.80 15.30 -6.50
CA ASP A 36 15.89 14.51 -5.64
C ASP A 36 16.07 13.00 -5.86
N LEU A 37 16.75 12.34 -4.92
CA LEU A 37 16.91 10.88 -4.90
C LEU A 37 15.99 10.22 -3.85
N GLY A 38 15.10 10.99 -3.23
CA GLY A 38 14.22 10.51 -2.15
C GLY A 38 12.98 9.75 -2.60
N MET A 39 12.62 9.80 -3.89
CA MET A 39 11.43 9.17 -4.41
C MET A 39 11.76 8.32 -5.64
N GLY A 40 11.60 7.00 -5.51
CA GLY A 40 11.77 6.05 -6.61
C GLY A 40 10.50 5.87 -7.43
N ASN A 41 10.05 6.91 -8.13
CA ASN A 41 8.94 6.77 -9.07
C ASN A 41 9.39 6.01 -10.32
N PRO A 42 8.54 5.13 -10.88
CA PRO A 42 8.80 4.56 -12.21
C PRO A 42 8.94 5.69 -13.24
N ASP A 43 9.99 5.66 -14.03
CA ASP A 43 10.29 6.63 -15.10
C ASP A 43 9.87 6.13 -16.49
N GLN A 44 9.53 4.85 -16.60
CA GLN A 44 9.07 4.25 -17.83
C GLN A 44 7.56 4.35 -17.99
N ALA A 45 7.13 4.57 -19.22
CA ALA A 45 5.70 4.57 -19.55
C ALA A 45 5.07 3.18 -19.28
N THR A 46 3.78 3.18 -18.96
CA THR A 46 3.02 1.93 -18.87
C THR A 46 3.06 1.19 -20.21
N PRO A 47 3.30 -0.13 -20.23
CA PRO A 47 3.30 -0.91 -21.48
C PRO A 47 2.02 -0.69 -22.29
N GLN A 48 2.18 -0.49 -23.61
CA GLN A 48 1.07 -0.08 -24.49
C GLN A 48 -0.11 -1.06 -24.45
N VAL A 49 0.14 -2.36 -24.34
CA VAL A 49 -0.92 -3.39 -24.22
C VAL A 49 -1.85 -3.15 -23.02
N ILE A 50 -1.33 -2.59 -21.92
CA ILE A 50 -2.13 -2.25 -20.73
C ILE A 50 -2.95 -1.00 -21.00
N VAL A 51 -2.33 0.01 -21.63
CA VAL A 51 -3.00 1.27 -21.99
C VAL A 51 -4.16 1.00 -22.95
N ASP A 52 -3.92 0.19 -24.00
CA ASP A 52 -4.92 -0.17 -24.99
C ASP A 52 -6.09 -0.91 -24.36
N LYS A 53 -5.80 -1.88 -23.47
CA LYS A 53 -6.83 -2.64 -22.79
C LYS A 53 -7.67 -1.80 -21.82
N LEU A 54 -7.04 -0.87 -21.11
CA LEU A 54 -7.75 0.08 -20.27
C LEU A 54 -8.65 0.99 -21.10
N THR A 55 -8.14 1.51 -22.22
CA THR A 55 -8.88 2.39 -23.13
C THR A 55 -10.07 1.67 -23.76
N GLU A 56 -9.90 0.43 -24.20
CA GLU A 56 -11.00 -0.42 -24.67
C GLU A 56 -12.07 -0.62 -23.61
N THR A 57 -11.63 -0.95 -22.39
CA THR A 57 -12.53 -1.29 -21.28
C THR A 57 -13.33 -0.07 -20.84
N VAL A 58 -12.72 1.09 -20.75
CA VAL A 58 -13.36 2.34 -20.31
C VAL A 58 -14.44 2.84 -21.27
N LYS A 59 -14.36 2.46 -22.55
CA LYS A 59 -15.40 2.77 -23.55
C LYS A 59 -16.68 1.93 -23.39
N ASN A 60 -16.62 0.87 -22.62
CA ASN A 60 -17.77 -0.01 -22.39
C ASN A 60 -18.56 0.46 -21.15
N PRO A 61 -19.80 1.00 -21.29
CA PRO A 61 -20.58 1.49 -20.16
C PRO A 61 -20.90 0.42 -19.10
N LEU A 62 -20.87 -0.86 -19.47
CA LEU A 62 -21.11 -1.97 -18.53
C LEU A 62 -19.99 -2.11 -17.48
N THR A 63 -18.83 -1.50 -17.70
CA THR A 63 -17.71 -1.49 -16.76
C THR A 63 -17.75 -0.30 -15.77
N HIS A 64 -18.68 0.64 -15.92
CA HIS A 64 -18.84 1.83 -15.08
C HIS A 64 -19.70 1.57 -13.84
N ARG A 65 -19.57 0.42 -13.23
CA ARG A 65 -20.36 0.00 -12.06
C ARG A 65 -19.53 0.05 -10.80
N TYR A 66 -20.16 -0.11 -9.66
CA TYR A 66 -19.46 -0.33 -8.40
C TYR A 66 -18.50 -1.50 -8.51
N SER A 67 -17.30 -1.34 -7.92
CA SER A 67 -16.34 -2.43 -7.80
C SER A 67 -16.87 -3.54 -6.89
N GLN A 68 -16.48 -4.78 -7.18
CA GLN A 68 -16.73 -5.89 -6.25
C GLN A 68 -15.67 -5.85 -5.15
N SER A 69 -16.08 -6.01 -3.90
CA SER A 69 -15.18 -5.90 -2.72
C SER A 69 -13.99 -6.87 -2.77
N ALA A 70 -14.20 -8.10 -3.25
CA ALA A 70 -13.12 -9.07 -3.41
C ALA A 70 -12.36 -8.95 -4.75
N GLY A 71 -12.82 -8.08 -5.66
CA GLY A 71 -12.36 -7.99 -7.04
C GLY A 71 -13.15 -8.85 -8.00
N ILE A 72 -13.13 -8.50 -9.29
CA ILE A 72 -13.88 -9.25 -10.31
C ILE A 72 -13.33 -10.68 -10.46
N PRO A 73 -14.20 -11.70 -10.70
CA PRO A 73 -13.78 -13.10 -10.77
C PRO A 73 -12.68 -13.36 -11.80
N LYS A 74 -12.71 -12.69 -12.97
CA LYS A 74 -11.68 -12.82 -13.99
C LYS A 74 -10.30 -12.35 -13.52
N LEU A 75 -10.20 -11.30 -12.71
CA LEU A 75 -8.93 -10.84 -12.16
C LEU A 75 -8.42 -11.82 -11.10
N ARG A 76 -9.30 -12.28 -10.20
CA ARG A 76 -8.94 -13.28 -9.19
C ARG A 76 -8.46 -14.60 -9.82
N LEU A 77 -9.12 -15.05 -10.89
CA LEU A 77 -8.69 -16.22 -11.66
C LEU A 77 -7.31 -15.99 -12.29
N ALA A 78 -7.10 -14.84 -12.93
CA ALA A 78 -5.80 -14.51 -13.54
C ALA A 78 -4.67 -14.47 -12.49
N ILE A 79 -4.95 -14.00 -11.28
CA ILE A 79 -4.00 -14.03 -10.15
C ILE A 79 -3.69 -15.48 -9.76
N ALA A 80 -4.71 -16.32 -9.57
CA ALA A 80 -4.53 -17.72 -9.22
C ALA A 80 -3.72 -18.48 -10.29
N ASP A 81 -4.05 -18.28 -11.56
CA ASP A 81 -3.30 -18.87 -12.69
C ASP A 81 -1.84 -18.40 -12.72
N TRP A 82 -1.58 -17.12 -12.42
CA TRP A 82 -0.23 -16.60 -12.34
C TRP A 82 0.56 -17.27 -11.20
N TYR A 83 -0.02 -17.41 -10.01
CA TYR A 83 0.60 -18.09 -8.88
C TYR A 83 0.87 -19.55 -9.19
N LYS A 84 -0.06 -20.23 -9.85
CA LYS A 84 0.14 -21.62 -10.30
C LYS A 84 1.34 -21.74 -11.23
N ARG A 85 1.38 -20.91 -12.29
CA ARG A 85 2.47 -20.97 -13.28
C ARG A 85 3.83 -20.55 -12.71
N LYS A 86 3.86 -19.52 -11.86
CA LYS A 86 5.12 -18.91 -11.39
C LYS A 86 5.68 -19.60 -10.17
N HIS A 87 4.83 -20.09 -9.28
CA HIS A 87 5.22 -20.60 -7.97
C HIS A 87 4.74 -22.02 -7.68
N GLY A 88 3.96 -22.64 -8.55
CA GLY A 88 3.38 -23.96 -8.33
C GLY A 88 2.29 -23.99 -7.25
N VAL A 89 1.74 -22.84 -6.87
CA VAL A 89 0.73 -22.70 -5.81
C VAL A 89 -0.67 -22.68 -6.41
N ASP A 90 -1.53 -23.58 -5.97
CA ASP A 90 -2.95 -23.57 -6.29
C ASP A 90 -3.71 -22.72 -5.28
N LEU A 91 -4.50 -21.74 -5.77
CA LEU A 91 -5.30 -20.84 -4.95
C LEU A 91 -6.78 -20.98 -5.28
N CYS A 92 -7.60 -21.08 -4.24
CA CYS A 92 -9.05 -20.97 -4.35
C CYS A 92 -9.44 -19.50 -4.55
N ILE A 93 -9.96 -19.15 -5.72
CA ILE A 93 -10.29 -17.75 -6.07
C ILE A 93 -11.34 -17.11 -5.16
N ASP A 94 -12.16 -17.91 -4.50
CA ASP A 94 -13.25 -17.40 -3.64
C ASP A 94 -12.87 -17.25 -2.17
N LYS A 95 -11.77 -17.89 -1.73
CA LYS A 95 -11.37 -17.92 -0.33
C LYS A 95 -9.96 -17.37 -0.09
N GLU A 96 -9.07 -17.39 -1.11
CA GLU A 96 -7.66 -17.12 -0.95
C GLU A 96 -7.15 -15.97 -1.83
N VAL A 97 -8.04 -15.34 -2.61
CA VAL A 97 -7.67 -14.22 -3.47
C VAL A 97 -8.63 -13.05 -3.25
N VAL A 98 -8.07 -11.93 -2.81
CA VAL A 98 -8.75 -10.64 -2.74
C VAL A 98 -7.90 -9.59 -3.45
N THR A 99 -8.53 -8.69 -4.19
CA THR A 99 -7.84 -7.58 -4.85
C THR A 99 -7.91 -6.32 -4.00
N CYS A 100 -6.88 -5.51 -4.06
CA CYS A 100 -6.82 -4.22 -3.38
C CYS A 100 -6.20 -3.16 -4.30
N MET A 101 -6.41 -1.90 -3.97
CA MET A 101 -5.83 -0.76 -4.70
C MET A 101 -4.41 -0.46 -4.22
N GLY A 102 -3.49 -1.33 -4.62
CA GLY A 102 -2.09 -1.29 -4.22
C GLY A 102 -1.80 -2.05 -2.93
N SER A 103 -0.53 -2.42 -2.75
CA SER A 103 -0.06 -3.21 -1.60
C SER A 103 -0.22 -2.52 -0.25
N LYS A 104 -0.20 -1.18 -0.22
CA LYS A 104 -0.43 -0.41 1.02
C LYS A 104 -1.81 -0.69 1.62
N GLU A 105 -2.85 -0.64 0.79
CA GLU A 105 -4.22 -0.96 1.21
C GLU A 105 -4.31 -2.40 1.71
N GLY A 106 -3.72 -3.34 0.96
CA GLY A 106 -3.69 -4.75 1.35
C GLY A 106 -3.06 -4.97 2.72
N ILE A 107 -1.89 -4.38 2.98
CA ILE A 107 -1.18 -4.50 4.26
C ILE A 107 -1.97 -3.83 5.40
N ALA A 108 -2.52 -2.63 5.16
CA ALA A 108 -3.31 -1.93 6.17
C ALA A 108 -4.57 -2.73 6.56
N HIS A 109 -5.32 -3.21 5.58
CA HIS A 109 -6.53 -4.00 5.83
C HIS A 109 -6.22 -5.37 6.42
N LEU A 110 -5.12 -6.02 6.02
CA LEU A 110 -4.67 -7.26 6.65
C LEU A 110 -4.39 -7.04 8.14
N SER A 111 -3.66 -5.97 8.47
CA SER A 111 -3.39 -5.61 9.86
C SER A 111 -4.67 -5.39 10.65
N LEU A 112 -5.62 -4.60 10.11
CA LEU A 112 -6.91 -4.36 10.74
C LEU A 112 -7.75 -5.63 10.93
N ALA A 113 -7.67 -6.56 9.98
CA ALA A 113 -8.47 -7.79 10.01
C ALA A 113 -7.90 -8.87 10.95
N THR A 114 -6.59 -8.85 11.21
CA THR A 114 -5.90 -9.94 11.90
C THR A 114 -5.31 -9.57 13.25
N LEU A 115 -5.14 -8.28 13.54
CA LEU A 115 -4.48 -7.82 14.77
C LEU A 115 -5.47 -7.24 15.78
N SER A 116 -5.16 -7.44 17.04
CA SER A 116 -5.85 -6.87 18.22
C SER A 116 -4.86 -6.09 19.10
N PRO A 117 -5.34 -5.27 20.06
CA PRO A 117 -4.48 -4.54 20.99
C PRO A 117 -3.54 -5.42 21.85
N ASN A 118 -3.85 -6.72 21.99
CA ASN A 118 -3.04 -7.67 22.75
C ASN A 118 -1.96 -8.34 21.91
N ASP A 119 -1.99 -8.17 20.59
CA ASP A 119 -1.01 -8.77 19.69
C ASP A 119 0.28 -7.95 19.65
N SER A 120 1.38 -8.63 19.36
CA SER A 120 2.67 -8.01 19.08
C SER A 120 3.17 -8.42 17.70
N VAL A 121 3.59 -7.44 16.92
CA VAL A 121 4.09 -7.64 15.54
C VAL A 121 5.54 -7.23 15.47
N ILE A 122 6.37 -8.10 14.93
CA ILE A 122 7.79 -7.83 14.68
C ILE A 122 7.92 -7.19 13.30
N VAL A 123 8.56 -6.03 13.25
CA VAL A 123 8.84 -5.30 11.99
C VAL A 123 10.32 -4.93 11.97
N GLN A 124 10.94 -5.14 10.81
CA GLN A 124 12.34 -4.73 10.62
C GLN A 124 12.51 -3.20 10.66
N SER A 125 13.69 -2.73 11.03
CA SER A 125 14.05 -1.31 10.97
C SER A 125 15.41 -1.15 10.26
N PRO A 126 15.52 -0.30 9.22
CA PRO A 126 14.46 0.56 8.66
C PRO A 126 13.40 -0.24 7.89
N THR A 127 12.21 0.32 7.74
CA THR A 127 11.12 -0.29 6.99
C THR A 127 10.27 0.76 6.27
N TYR A 128 9.49 0.31 5.29
CA TYR A 128 8.54 1.19 4.63
C TYR A 128 7.37 1.51 5.57
N PRO A 129 6.89 2.76 5.66
CA PRO A 129 5.98 3.21 6.72
C PRO A 129 4.75 2.34 6.96
N ILE A 130 4.10 1.80 5.91
CA ILE A 130 2.87 1.04 6.06
C ILE A 130 3.04 -0.24 6.90
N HIS A 131 4.25 -0.83 6.93
CA HIS A 131 4.51 -2.03 7.73
C HIS A 131 4.39 -1.74 9.23
N SER A 132 4.82 -0.55 9.65
CA SER A 132 4.67 -0.09 11.05
C SER A 132 3.32 0.56 11.29
N TYR A 133 2.88 1.41 10.37
CA TYR A 133 1.65 2.19 10.52
C TYR A 133 0.41 1.29 10.53
N GLY A 134 0.38 0.23 9.71
CA GLY A 134 -0.71 -0.74 9.74
C GLY A 134 -0.90 -1.36 11.13
N VAL A 135 0.20 -1.73 11.79
CA VAL A 135 0.20 -2.28 13.15
C VAL A 135 -0.32 -1.26 14.17
N VAL A 136 0.17 -0.02 14.10
CA VAL A 136 -0.24 1.07 15.01
C VAL A 136 -1.72 1.43 14.82
N ILE A 137 -2.19 1.52 13.57
CA ILE A 137 -3.60 1.82 13.26
C ILE A 137 -4.52 0.70 13.77
N ALA A 138 -4.09 -0.56 13.66
CA ALA A 138 -4.82 -1.70 14.22
C ALA A 138 -4.82 -1.72 15.76
N GLY A 139 -4.01 -0.86 16.40
CA GLY A 139 -3.90 -0.77 17.85
C GLY A 139 -2.98 -1.82 18.50
N ALA A 140 -2.29 -2.63 17.70
CA ALA A 140 -1.39 -3.67 18.17
C ALA A 140 -0.01 -3.11 18.60
N ASN A 141 0.77 -3.95 19.30
CA ASN A 141 2.09 -3.57 19.78
C ASN A 141 3.16 -3.80 18.70
N LEU A 142 3.89 -2.74 18.37
CA LEU A 142 4.99 -2.81 17.43
C LEU A 142 6.30 -3.17 18.13
N LYS A 143 7.00 -4.18 17.64
CA LYS A 143 8.35 -4.57 18.06
C LYS A 143 9.30 -4.38 16.88
N SER A 144 10.15 -3.36 16.96
CA SER A 144 11.12 -3.07 15.91
C SER A 144 12.41 -3.87 16.12
N VAL A 145 12.90 -4.51 15.05
CA VAL A 145 14.15 -5.27 15.03
C VAL A 145 15.08 -4.64 14.00
N PRO A 146 16.25 -4.12 14.41
CA PRO A 146 17.18 -3.53 13.47
C PRO A 146 17.77 -4.58 12.53
N LEU A 147 17.84 -4.23 11.24
CA LEU A 147 18.66 -4.98 10.29
C LEU A 147 20.14 -4.76 10.64
N LYS A 148 20.87 -5.85 10.71
CA LYS A 148 22.35 -5.83 10.86
C LYS A 148 22.96 -6.15 9.50
N GLU A 149 24.09 -5.51 9.22
CA GLU A 149 24.96 -5.86 8.11
C GLU A 149 25.59 -7.26 8.32
#